data_b135b501657136d88e34a903c94d0247
#
_entry.id   b135b501657136d88e34a903c94d0247
#
_cell.length_a   1.000
_cell.length_b   1.000
_cell.length_c   1.000
_cell.angle_alpha   90.00
_cell.angle_beta   90.00
_cell.angle_gamma   90.00
#
_symmetry.space_group_name_H-M   'P 1'
#
loop_
_entity.id
_entity.type
_entity.pdbx_description
1 polymer ?
#
loop_
_entity_poly.entity_id
_entity_poly.type
_entity_poly.pdbx_seq_one_letter_code
_entity_poly.pdbx_strand_id
1 'polypeptide(L)'
;MTQHGVKSEINRLVGWLTLSVVIGLFLGQILLTIIAGTLLYIGYQLMNMRRLLKWLKHHRLQEVPDANGLWGEIFDLLSRRKRLEIREKKRFKATIARVTATTSALNDAVIVLNTNYGLSWWNEATEALLDLKPRDSGSSIINFIRHPDFVAYLESNKYDIPLTLPSPRNQETQLEFQFTPFGQGEALLVIRDISRIYKLEQMRKDFVANVSHELRTPLTVIRGYLEMLEDNIPKTLQDQNLPKAIQQMQQQSLRMTTLINDLTMLSKLETDAINRAQDFVQLNSLLEIICDEARAISGDKHPIALTCAKNIQLLGNDRELHSALSNLITNAVKYSPEGKTIEIKVSDNLAHNLLVEIKDQGIGIEQQHISRLTERFYRVDSSRSIQTGGTGLGLAIVKHILLRHDGRLQIQSTLGLGSTFSCIFPEKRVRHSDTLTGGH
;
A
#
# COMPACT_ATOMS: atom_id res chain seq x y z
N MET A 1 -63.11 9.60 -5.59
CA MET A 1 -62.93 10.40 -4.39
C MET A 1 -63.29 11.89 -4.57
N THR A 2 -63.24 12.44 -5.77
CA THR A 2 -63.57 13.86 -6.03
C THR A 2 -65.05 14.23 -5.94
N GLN A 3 -65.96 13.24 -5.85
CA GLN A 3 -67.39 13.52 -5.77
C GLN A 3 -67.90 13.93 -4.38
N HIS A 4 -67.16 13.58 -3.28
CA HIS A 4 -67.59 13.85 -1.93
C HIS A 4 -67.36 15.33 -1.52
N GLY A 5 -66.23 15.91 -1.85
CA GLY A 5 -65.95 17.29 -1.55
C GLY A 5 -66.80 18.30 -2.26
N VAL A 6 -67.04 18.05 -3.57
CA VAL A 6 -67.96 18.88 -4.39
C VAL A 6 -69.39 18.76 -3.88
N LYS A 7 -69.83 17.54 -3.54
CA LYS A 7 -71.19 17.32 -3.02
C LYS A 7 -71.41 17.97 -1.64
N SER A 8 -70.37 17.96 -0.80
CA SER A 8 -70.36 18.65 0.49
C SER A 8 -70.47 20.18 0.33
N GLU A 9 -69.78 20.73 -0.66
CA GLU A 9 -69.79 22.19 -0.90
C GLU A 9 -71.11 22.64 -1.50
N ILE A 10 -71.70 21.85 -2.40
CA ILE A 10 -73.06 22.09 -2.95
C ILE A 10 -74.08 22.05 -1.80
N ASN A 11 -74.06 21.06 -0.94
CA ASN A 11 -74.93 20.99 0.22
C ASN A 11 -74.78 22.18 1.16
N ARG A 12 -73.55 22.66 1.35
CA ARG A 12 -73.26 23.87 2.16
C ARG A 12 -73.87 25.14 1.54
N LEU A 13 -73.67 25.30 0.21
CA LEU A 13 -74.23 26.41 -0.51
C LEU A 13 -75.78 26.42 -0.42
N VAL A 14 -76.42 25.25 -0.65
CA VAL A 14 -77.87 25.08 -0.51
C VAL A 14 -78.30 25.39 0.94
N GLY A 15 -77.56 24.90 1.94
CA GLY A 15 -77.85 25.19 3.36
C GLY A 15 -77.74 26.68 3.68
N TRP A 16 -76.73 27.41 3.18
CA TRP A 16 -76.62 28.84 3.36
C TRP A 16 -77.74 29.62 2.69
N LEU A 17 -78.15 29.21 1.44
CA LEU A 17 -79.27 29.82 0.74
C LEU A 17 -80.62 29.56 1.46
N THR A 18 -80.86 28.32 1.89
CA THR A 18 -82.13 28.01 2.65
C THR A 18 -82.18 28.76 3.96
N LEU A 19 -81.05 28.83 4.69
CA LEU A 19 -80.94 29.59 5.96
C LEU A 19 -81.18 31.10 5.72
N SER A 20 -80.63 31.68 4.64
CA SER A 20 -80.86 33.06 4.27
C SER A 20 -82.31 33.37 3.90
N VAL A 21 -82.98 32.45 3.21
CA VAL A 21 -84.42 32.58 2.89
C VAL A 21 -85.28 32.52 4.15
N VAL A 22 -84.99 31.57 5.07
CA VAL A 22 -85.74 31.43 6.34
C VAL A 22 -85.61 32.66 7.20
N ILE A 23 -84.37 33.18 7.34
CA ILE A 23 -84.12 34.44 8.08
C ILE A 23 -84.85 35.63 7.41
N GLY A 24 -84.86 35.69 6.06
CA GLY A 24 -85.52 36.72 5.30
C GLY A 24 -87.04 36.73 5.42
N LEU A 25 -87.66 35.54 5.57
CA LEU A 25 -89.10 35.36 5.84
C LEU A 25 -89.41 35.92 7.24
N PHE A 26 -88.55 35.69 8.23
CA PHE A 26 -88.76 36.20 9.60
C PHE A 26 -88.60 37.73 9.68
N LEU A 27 -87.63 38.28 8.91
CA LEU A 27 -87.36 39.74 8.93
C LEU A 27 -88.18 40.57 7.92
N GLY A 28 -88.98 39.91 7.08
CA GLY A 28 -89.76 40.60 6.04
C GLY A 28 -88.94 41.18 4.88
N GLN A 29 -87.64 40.86 4.76
CA GLN A 29 -86.71 41.40 3.75
C GLN A 29 -85.88 40.30 3.08
N ILE A 30 -86.53 39.41 2.37
CA ILE A 30 -85.95 38.21 1.75
C ILE A 30 -84.82 38.54 0.81
N LEU A 31 -84.91 39.54 -0.01
CA LEU A 31 -83.89 39.94 -1.01
C LEU A 31 -82.59 40.41 -0.35
N LEU A 32 -82.69 41.16 0.71
CA LEU A 32 -81.54 41.74 1.46
C LEU A 32 -80.78 40.66 2.24
N THR A 33 -81.50 39.69 2.83
CA THR A 33 -80.86 38.53 3.52
C THR A 33 -80.19 37.55 2.59
N ILE A 34 -80.70 37.31 1.39
CA ILE A 34 -80.09 36.50 0.37
C ILE A 34 -78.79 37.17 -0.14
N ILE A 35 -78.83 38.50 -0.38
CA ILE A 35 -77.63 39.24 -0.76
C ILE A 35 -76.58 39.20 0.33
N ALA A 36 -76.92 39.42 1.56
CA ALA A 36 -76.02 39.34 2.70
C ALA A 36 -75.42 37.94 2.89
N GLY A 37 -76.23 36.88 2.77
CA GLY A 37 -75.75 35.51 2.88
C GLY A 37 -74.81 35.10 1.74
N THR A 38 -75.10 35.52 0.53
CA THR A 38 -74.19 35.28 -0.63
C THR A 38 -72.86 36.05 -0.47
N LEU A 39 -72.87 37.31 0.01
CA LEU A 39 -71.66 38.03 0.27
C LEU A 39 -70.79 37.39 1.36
N LEU A 40 -71.40 36.89 2.46
CA LEU A 40 -70.70 36.14 3.50
C LEU A 40 -70.07 34.86 2.95
N TYR A 41 -70.79 34.09 2.12
CA TYR A 41 -70.27 32.91 1.49
C TYR A 41 -69.10 33.19 0.54
N ILE A 42 -69.19 34.25 -0.27
CA ILE A 42 -68.09 34.72 -1.14
C ILE A 42 -66.86 35.12 -0.29
N GLY A 43 -67.06 35.82 0.81
CA GLY A 43 -66.02 36.18 1.76
C GLY A 43 -65.31 34.93 2.35
N TYR A 44 -66.06 33.93 2.73
CA TYR A 44 -65.50 32.63 3.16
C TYR A 44 -64.65 31.95 2.10
N GLN A 45 -65.10 31.93 0.85
CA GLN A 45 -64.36 31.37 -0.27
C GLN A 45 -63.08 32.14 -0.56
N LEU A 46 -63.11 33.45 -0.56
CA LEU A 46 -61.95 34.33 -0.75
C LEU A 46 -60.93 34.14 0.39
N MET A 47 -61.39 33.93 1.64
CA MET A 47 -60.52 33.69 2.76
C MET A 47 -59.78 32.37 2.62
N ASN A 48 -60.44 31.27 2.22
CA ASN A 48 -59.81 29.99 1.96
C ASN A 48 -58.81 30.06 0.81
N MET A 49 -59.14 30.78 -0.27
CA MET A 49 -58.24 31.04 -1.38
C MET A 49 -56.97 31.79 -0.94
N ARG A 50 -57.14 32.83 -0.10
CA ARG A 50 -55.99 33.56 0.50
C ARG A 50 -55.15 32.66 1.38
N ARG A 51 -55.75 31.78 2.21
CA ARG A 51 -55.05 30.78 3.02
C ARG A 51 -54.22 29.82 2.14
N LEU A 52 -54.77 29.35 1.04
CA LEU A 52 -54.10 28.48 0.05
C LEU A 52 -52.88 29.22 -0.55
N LEU A 53 -53.07 30.45 -1.05
CA LEU A 53 -52.01 31.25 -1.63
C LEU A 53 -50.88 31.54 -0.64
N LYS A 54 -51.23 31.88 0.60
CA LYS A 54 -50.25 32.09 1.68
C LYS A 54 -49.49 30.83 2.01
N TRP A 55 -50.12 29.70 2.09
CA TRP A 55 -49.49 28.38 2.34
C TRP A 55 -48.55 27.98 1.20
N LEU A 56 -48.97 28.16 -0.05
CA LEU A 56 -48.11 27.87 -1.23
C LEU A 56 -46.87 28.76 -1.27
N LYS A 57 -46.99 30.06 -0.89
CA LYS A 57 -45.85 30.99 -0.90
C LYS A 57 -44.84 30.74 0.25
N HIS A 58 -45.26 30.33 1.41
CA HIS A 58 -44.40 30.26 2.61
C HIS A 58 -43.68 28.94 2.82
N HIS A 59 -43.79 27.96 1.94
CA HIS A 59 -43.05 26.67 1.91
C HIS A 59 -43.06 25.86 3.23
N ARG A 60 -43.85 26.23 4.25
CA ARG A 60 -43.94 25.54 5.54
C ARG A 60 -44.92 24.37 5.44
N LEU A 61 -44.37 23.13 5.35
CA LEU A 61 -45.14 21.88 5.28
C LEU A 61 -45.82 21.48 6.60
N GLN A 62 -45.45 22.12 7.72
CA GLN A 62 -45.92 21.71 9.03
C GLN A 62 -47.32 22.23 9.40
N GLU A 63 -47.81 23.23 8.72
CA GLU A 63 -49.13 23.80 9.00
C GLU A 63 -49.99 23.78 7.75
N VAL A 64 -50.50 22.57 7.44
CA VAL A 64 -51.55 22.49 6.40
C VAL A 64 -52.81 23.14 6.96
N PRO A 65 -53.39 24.16 6.31
CA PRO A 65 -54.59 24.80 6.86
C PRO A 65 -55.73 23.78 6.92
N ASP A 66 -56.34 23.63 8.10
CA ASP A 66 -57.51 22.82 8.26
C ASP A 66 -58.73 23.49 7.55
N ALA A 67 -59.31 22.76 6.64
CA ALA A 67 -60.52 23.17 5.94
C ALA A 67 -61.39 21.91 5.72
N ASN A 68 -62.71 22.11 5.77
CA ASN A 68 -63.66 21.08 5.57
C ASN A 68 -64.26 21.13 4.13
N GLY A 69 -64.68 19.98 3.58
CA GLY A 69 -65.26 19.88 2.26
C GLY A 69 -64.24 19.96 1.12
N LEU A 70 -64.59 20.65 0.03
CA LEU A 70 -63.74 20.76 -1.16
C LEU A 70 -62.35 21.35 -0.87
N TRP A 71 -62.28 22.37 -0.03
CA TRP A 71 -61.01 22.97 0.35
C TRP A 71 -60.08 22.03 1.13
N GLY A 72 -60.65 21.18 2.02
CA GLY A 72 -59.88 20.15 2.73
C GLY A 72 -59.28 19.15 1.75
N GLU A 73 -60.06 18.65 0.79
CA GLU A 73 -59.54 17.76 -0.26
C GLU A 73 -58.42 18.38 -1.10
N ILE A 74 -58.58 19.66 -1.48
CA ILE A 74 -57.55 20.39 -2.26
C ILE A 74 -56.25 20.50 -1.42
N PHE A 75 -56.33 20.90 -0.14
CA PHE A 75 -55.17 21.00 0.72
C PHE A 75 -54.49 19.66 0.91
N ASP A 76 -55.25 18.58 1.10
CA ASP A 76 -54.72 17.23 1.27
C ASP A 76 -53.99 16.73 0.00
N LEU A 77 -54.62 16.90 -1.18
CA LEU A 77 -54.00 16.53 -2.45
C LEU A 77 -52.70 17.27 -2.72
N LEU A 78 -52.69 18.59 -2.51
CA LEU A 78 -51.50 19.42 -2.70
C LEU A 78 -50.41 19.07 -1.69
N SER A 79 -50.77 18.82 -0.42
CA SER A 79 -49.81 18.45 0.60
C SER A 79 -49.17 17.07 0.34
N ARG A 80 -49.98 16.09 -0.13
CA ARG A 80 -49.51 14.75 -0.54
C ARG A 80 -48.51 14.88 -1.71
N ARG A 81 -48.86 15.63 -2.76
CA ARG A 81 -47.98 15.85 -3.92
C ARG A 81 -46.65 16.50 -3.51
N LYS A 82 -46.72 17.54 -2.70
CA LYS A 82 -45.53 18.23 -2.21
C LYS A 82 -44.63 17.34 -1.31
N ARG A 83 -45.24 16.51 -0.46
CA ARG A 83 -44.50 15.50 0.34
C ARG A 83 -43.79 14.47 -0.53
N LEU A 84 -44.42 14.02 -1.63
CA LEU A 84 -43.81 13.10 -2.58
C LEU A 84 -42.61 13.77 -3.27
N GLU A 85 -42.78 14.98 -3.79
CA GLU A 85 -41.67 15.74 -4.42
C GLU A 85 -40.45 15.91 -3.49
N ILE A 86 -40.71 16.24 -2.22
CA ILE A 86 -39.62 16.40 -1.23
C ILE A 86 -38.97 15.03 -0.93
N ARG A 87 -39.75 13.94 -0.85
CA ARG A 87 -39.20 12.60 -0.65
C ARG A 87 -38.34 12.18 -1.83
N GLU A 88 -38.76 12.45 -3.05
CA GLU A 88 -37.98 12.16 -4.26
C GLU A 88 -36.67 12.97 -4.27
N LYS A 89 -36.73 14.28 -4.00
CA LYS A 89 -35.53 15.12 -3.89
C LYS A 89 -34.57 14.64 -2.80
N LYS A 90 -35.10 14.22 -1.63
CA LYS A 90 -34.27 13.64 -0.55
C LYS A 90 -33.65 12.32 -0.98
N ARG A 91 -34.40 11.43 -1.63
CA ARG A 91 -33.87 10.15 -2.15
C ARG A 91 -32.78 10.39 -3.19
N PHE A 92 -32.99 11.31 -4.13
CA PHE A 92 -32.01 11.66 -5.15
C PHE A 92 -30.72 12.21 -4.54
N LYS A 93 -30.85 13.17 -3.59
CA LYS A 93 -29.68 13.68 -2.85
C LYS A 93 -28.96 12.60 -2.05
N ALA A 94 -29.69 11.69 -1.41
CA ALA A 94 -29.08 10.59 -0.67
C ALA A 94 -28.35 9.60 -1.59
N THR A 95 -28.89 9.35 -2.79
CA THR A 95 -28.23 8.49 -3.79
C THR A 95 -26.94 9.13 -4.29
N ILE A 96 -26.96 10.42 -4.65
CA ILE A 96 -25.75 11.15 -5.05
C ILE A 96 -24.72 11.12 -3.90
N ALA A 97 -25.12 11.46 -2.69
CA ALA A 97 -24.22 11.44 -1.53
C ALA A 97 -23.61 10.05 -1.28
N ARG A 98 -24.40 8.97 -1.49
CA ARG A 98 -23.89 7.59 -1.39
C ARG A 98 -22.87 7.28 -2.48
N VAL A 99 -23.12 7.65 -3.73
CA VAL A 99 -22.19 7.45 -4.85
C VAL A 99 -20.89 8.21 -4.56
N THR A 100 -21.00 9.48 -4.17
CA THR A 100 -19.82 10.30 -3.81
C THR A 100 -19.04 9.70 -2.63
N ALA A 101 -19.72 9.28 -1.56
CA ALA A 101 -19.06 8.65 -0.41
C ALA A 101 -18.39 7.31 -0.79
N THR A 102 -19.00 6.53 -1.68
CA THR A 102 -18.41 5.26 -2.14
C THR A 102 -17.17 5.51 -2.97
N THR A 103 -17.19 6.50 -3.87
CA THR A 103 -16.01 6.86 -4.68
C THR A 103 -14.91 7.52 -3.86
N SER A 104 -15.25 8.28 -2.80
CA SER A 104 -14.27 8.86 -1.87
C SER A 104 -13.63 7.82 -0.95
N ALA A 105 -14.29 6.67 -0.72
CA ALA A 105 -13.71 5.54 0.03
C ALA A 105 -12.70 4.74 -0.82
N LEU A 106 -12.64 4.94 -2.13
CA LEU A 106 -11.60 4.38 -2.98
C LEU A 106 -10.32 5.21 -2.82
N ASN A 107 -9.20 4.54 -2.65
CA ASN A 107 -7.89 5.20 -2.65
C ASN A 107 -7.46 5.62 -4.06
N ASP A 108 -8.15 5.11 -5.08
CA ASP A 108 -7.91 5.45 -6.49
C ASP A 108 -8.52 6.82 -6.80
N ALA A 109 -7.78 7.64 -7.53
CA ALA A 109 -8.31 8.90 -8.05
C ALA A 109 -9.24 8.62 -9.23
N VAL A 110 -10.44 9.22 -9.20
CA VAL A 110 -11.47 9.05 -10.23
C VAL A 110 -11.87 10.43 -10.76
N ILE A 111 -11.78 10.60 -12.06
CA ILE A 111 -12.05 11.86 -12.75
C ILE A 111 -13.04 11.61 -13.90
N VAL A 112 -14.07 12.44 -14.00
CA VAL A 112 -14.95 12.49 -15.16
C VAL A 112 -14.52 13.64 -16.04
N LEU A 113 -14.23 13.33 -17.30
CA LEU A 113 -13.80 14.28 -18.32
C LEU A 113 -14.93 14.50 -19.33
N ASN A 114 -15.04 15.73 -19.81
CA ASN A 114 -15.92 16.07 -20.93
C ASN A 114 -15.26 15.77 -22.30
N THR A 115 -15.98 16.03 -23.40
CA THR A 115 -15.53 15.81 -24.78
C THR A 115 -14.20 16.47 -25.15
N ASN A 116 -13.79 17.53 -24.44
CA ASN A 116 -12.56 18.29 -24.64
C ASN A 116 -11.51 18.00 -23.59
N TYR A 117 -11.58 16.84 -22.90
CA TYR A 117 -10.71 16.45 -21.78
C TYR A 117 -10.76 17.44 -20.62
N GLY A 118 -11.82 18.25 -20.49
CA GLY A 118 -12.03 19.16 -19.38
C GLY A 118 -12.57 18.44 -18.15
N LEU A 119 -12.14 18.85 -16.97
CA LEU A 119 -12.53 18.30 -15.67
C LEU A 119 -14.00 18.61 -15.37
N SER A 120 -14.89 17.61 -15.42
CA SER A 120 -16.31 17.74 -15.09
C SER A 120 -16.58 17.41 -13.62
N TRP A 121 -15.95 16.38 -13.10
CA TRP A 121 -16.07 15.94 -11.72
C TRP A 121 -14.87 15.11 -11.32
N TRP A 122 -14.54 15.07 -10.02
CA TRP A 122 -13.51 14.22 -9.44
C TRP A 122 -13.79 13.91 -7.97
N ASN A 123 -13.16 12.84 -7.44
CA ASN A 123 -13.25 12.45 -6.04
C ASN A 123 -12.13 13.08 -5.20
N GLU A 124 -12.21 12.93 -3.87
CA GLU A 124 -11.24 13.47 -2.91
C GLU A 124 -9.81 12.91 -3.11
N ALA A 125 -9.68 11.62 -3.49
CA ALA A 125 -8.39 11.02 -3.78
C ALA A 125 -7.65 11.73 -4.93
N THR A 126 -8.38 12.26 -5.91
CA THR A 126 -7.81 13.05 -7.00
C THR A 126 -7.24 14.38 -6.52
N GLU A 127 -7.90 15.04 -5.57
CA GLU A 127 -7.40 16.28 -4.96
C GLU A 127 -6.05 16.04 -4.28
N ALA A 128 -5.94 14.95 -3.51
CA ALA A 128 -4.70 14.58 -2.84
C ALA A 128 -3.57 14.22 -3.83
N LEU A 129 -3.89 13.49 -4.92
CA LEU A 129 -2.92 12.97 -5.87
C LEU A 129 -2.41 14.02 -6.86
N LEU A 130 -3.30 14.88 -7.38
CA LEU A 130 -3.00 15.88 -8.41
C LEU A 130 -3.04 17.33 -7.92
N ASP A 131 -3.43 17.59 -6.65
CA ASP A 131 -3.62 18.93 -6.07
C ASP A 131 -4.69 19.75 -6.79
N LEU A 132 -5.74 19.07 -7.29
CA LEU A 132 -6.87 19.74 -7.92
C LEU A 132 -7.68 20.53 -6.88
N LYS A 133 -8.18 21.67 -7.31
CA LYS A 133 -9.03 22.54 -6.48
C LYS A 133 -10.36 22.79 -7.18
N PRO A 134 -11.45 23.07 -6.46
CA PRO A 134 -12.76 23.30 -7.08
C PRO A 134 -12.77 24.35 -8.21
N ARG A 135 -11.84 25.31 -8.18
CA ARG A 135 -11.67 26.34 -9.22
C ARG A 135 -11.13 25.77 -10.56
N ASP A 136 -10.56 24.57 -10.55
CA ASP A 136 -9.95 23.96 -11.72
C ASP A 136 -10.99 23.21 -12.58
N SER A 137 -12.26 23.22 -12.15
CA SER A 137 -13.38 22.65 -12.91
C SER A 137 -13.46 23.29 -14.30
N GLY A 138 -13.63 22.46 -15.32
CA GLY A 138 -13.62 22.85 -16.73
C GLY A 138 -12.24 22.98 -17.38
N SER A 139 -11.15 23.02 -16.60
CA SER A 139 -9.79 23.03 -17.14
C SER A 139 -9.43 21.69 -17.76
N SER A 140 -8.60 21.68 -18.81
CA SER A 140 -8.14 20.43 -19.40
C SER A 140 -7.20 19.66 -18.47
N ILE A 141 -7.38 18.33 -18.35
CA ILE A 141 -6.52 17.42 -17.57
C ILE A 141 -5.06 17.46 -18.03
N ILE A 142 -4.80 17.77 -19.30
CA ILE A 142 -3.46 17.88 -19.88
C ILE A 142 -2.64 18.98 -19.19
N ASN A 143 -3.28 20.01 -18.61
CA ASN A 143 -2.59 21.07 -17.87
C ASN A 143 -1.95 20.54 -16.57
N PHE A 144 -2.49 19.47 -16.00
CA PHE A 144 -2.05 18.85 -14.74
C PHE A 144 -1.11 17.67 -14.98
N ILE A 145 -1.30 16.93 -16.09
CA ILE A 145 -0.46 15.80 -16.49
C ILE A 145 0.15 16.12 -17.86
N ARG A 146 1.32 16.77 -17.83
CA ARG A 146 1.99 17.30 -19.04
C ARG A 146 2.93 16.31 -19.72
N HIS A 147 2.89 15.03 -19.34
CA HIS A 147 3.77 14.02 -19.92
C HIS A 147 3.38 13.74 -21.38
N PRO A 148 4.33 13.73 -22.34
CA PRO A 148 4.03 13.50 -23.77
C PRO A 148 3.30 12.19 -24.02
N ASP A 149 3.68 11.10 -23.33
CA ASP A 149 3.03 9.80 -23.47
C ASP A 149 1.58 9.82 -22.97
N PHE A 150 1.25 10.66 -21.99
CA PHE A 150 -0.14 10.82 -21.52
C PHE A 150 -1.00 11.49 -22.59
N VAL A 151 -0.48 12.51 -23.25
CA VAL A 151 -1.18 13.20 -24.36
C VAL A 151 -1.38 12.22 -25.52
N ALA A 152 -0.32 11.50 -25.90
CA ALA A 152 -0.40 10.49 -26.96
C ALA A 152 -1.39 9.36 -26.61
N TYR A 153 -1.46 8.94 -25.33
CA TYR A 153 -2.40 7.95 -24.85
C TYR A 153 -3.85 8.44 -25.01
N LEU A 154 -4.15 9.68 -24.63
CA LEU A 154 -5.48 10.26 -24.80
C LEU A 154 -5.92 10.35 -26.28
N GLU A 155 -4.98 10.64 -27.19
CA GLU A 155 -5.23 10.78 -28.61
C GLU A 155 -5.25 9.44 -29.38
N SER A 156 -4.69 8.38 -28.80
CA SER A 156 -4.51 7.09 -29.48
C SER A 156 -5.79 6.33 -29.74
N ASN A 157 -6.89 6.64 -29.06
CA ASN A 157 -8.14 5.87 -29.03
C ASN A 157 -7.96 4.37 -28.72
N LYS A 158 -6.85 3.99 -28.09
CA LYS A 158 -6.51 2.62 -27.68
C LYS A 158 -6.28 2.60 -26.18
N TYR A 159 -7.31 2.18 -25.43
CA TYR A 159 -7.31 2.26 -23.96
C TYR A 159 -7.31 0.89 -23.28
N ASP A 160 -7.07 -0.19 -24.05
CA ASP A 160 -7.07 -1.57 -23.55
C ASP A 160 -5.93 -1.82 -22.56
N ILE A 161 -4.81 -1.12 -22.73
CA ILE A 161 -3.65 -1.21 -21.86
C ILE A 161 -3.52 0.09 -21.07
N PRO A 162 -3.52 0.02 -19.73
CA PRO A 162 -3.29 1.19 -18.89
C PRO A 162 -1.91 1.81 -19.17
N LEU A 163 -1.81 3.11 -19.05
CA LEU A 163 -0.54 3.84 -19.15
C LEU A 163 0.10 3.99 -17.77
N THR A 164 1.37 3.64 -17.65
CA THR A 164 2.13 3.83 -16.40
C THR A 164 3.12 4.96 -16.55
N LEU A 165 3.06 5.96 -15.68
CA LEU A 165 3.96 7.11 -15.65
C LEU A 165 4.33 7.50 -14.22
N PRO A 166 5.47 8.18 -14.03
CA PRO A 166 5.77 8.82 -12.74
C PRO A 166 4.76 9.94 -12.44
N SER A 167 4.45 10.11 -11.16
CA SER A 167 3.57 11.19 -10.71
C SER A 167 4.15 12.57 -11.07
N PRO A 168 3.31 13.50 -11.56
CA PRO A 168 3.75 14.87 -11.84
C PRO A 168 4.29 15.62 -10.61
N ARG A 169 3.92 15.18 -9.40
CA ARG A 169 4.32 15.81 -8.13
C ARG A 169 5.52 15.14 -7.47
N ASN A 170 5.64 13.83 -7.61
CA ASN A 170 6.70 13.04 -6.97
C ASN A 170 7.15 11.94 -7.94
N GLN A 171 8.34 12.08 -8.49
CA GLN A 171 8.90 11.12 -9.45
C GLN A 171 9.12 9.71 -8.87
N GLU A 172 9.14 9.55 -7.54
CA GLU A 172 9.26 8.23 -6.90
C GLU A 172 7.93 7.47 -6.91
N THR A 173 6.80 8.17 -7.11
CA THR A 173 5.47 7.58 -7.15
C THR A 173 5.11 7.20 -8.58
N GLN A 174 4.77 5.93 -8.80
CA GLN A 174 4.33 5.42 -10.11
C GLN A 174 2.81 5.35 -10.15
N LEU A 175 2.24 5.98 -11.15
CA LEU A 175 0.79 6.06 -11.36
C LEU A 175 0.40 5.27 -12.61
N GLU A 176 -0.68 4.52 -12.48
CA GLU A 176 -1.36 3.84 -13.58
C GLU A 176 -2.59 4.65 -13.99
N PHE A 177 -2.71 4.96 -15.26
CA PHE A 177 -3.79 5.73 -15.85
C PHE A 177 -4.66 4.82 -16.72
N GLN A 178 -5.90 4.63 -16.34
CA GLN A 178 -6.90 3.90 -17.11
C GLN A 178 -7.97 4.86 -17.62
N PHE A 179 -8.04 5.03 -18.93
CA PHE A 179 -9.02 5.86 -19.59
C PHE A 179 -10.15 4.98 -20.16
N THR A 180 -11.41 5.31 -19.86
CA THR A 180 -12.58 4.57 -20.32
C THR A 180 -13.62 5.54 -20.86
N PRO A 181 -13.80 5.60 -22.18
CA PRO A 181 -14.86 6.41 -22.78
C PRO A 181 -16.26 5.89 -22.38
N PHE A 182 -17.19 6.80 -22.13
CA PHE A 182 -18.60 6.46 -21.90
C PHE A 182 -19.54 7.58 -22.38
N GLY A 183 -20.84 7.28 -22.43
CA GLY A 183 -21.86 8.27 -22.79
C GLY A 183 -21.69 8.85 -24.19
N GLN A 184 -21.92 10.16 -24.33
CA GLN A 184 -21.85 10.89 -25.61
C GLN A 184 -20.55 11.71 -25.71
N GLY A 185 -19.39 11.04 -25.52
CA GLY A 185 -18.07 11.67 -25.63
C GLY A 185 -17.48 12.10 -24.28
N GLU A 186 -18.06 11.66 -23.16
CA GLU A 186 -17.47 11.76 -21.85
C GLU A 186 -16.49 10.59 -21.62
N ALA A 187 -15.58 10.74 -20.65
CA ALA A 187 -14.66 9.68 -20.28
C ALA A 187 -14.43 9.64 -18.78
N LEU A 188 -14.20 8.44 -18.29
CA LEU A 188 -13.73 8.17 -16.94
C LEU A 188 -12.21 7.95 -16.99
N LEU A 189 -11.47 8.73 -16.23
CA LEU A 189 -10.06 8.52 -15.99
C LEU A 189 -9.87 8.05 -14.55
N VAL A 190 -9.37 6.83 -14.39
CA VAL A 190 -8.99 6.27 -13.10
C VAL A 190 -7.48 6.32 -12.98
N ILE A 191 -6.97 6.85 -11.86
CA ILE A 191 -5.53 6.95 -11.59
C ILE A 191 -5.25 6.21 -10.29
N ARG A 192 -4.39 5.21 -10.38
CA ARG A 192 -4.01 4.33 -9.27
C ARG A 192 -2.54 4.49 -8.92
N ASP A 193 -2.21 4.58 -7.64
CA ASP A 193 -0.83 4.47 -7.17
C ASP A 193 -0.39 3.00 -7.18
N ILE A 194 0.50 2.66 -8.12
CA ILE A 194 1.08 1.33 -8.26
C ILE A 194 2.53 1.25 -7.79
N SER A 195 3.02 2.25 -7.08
CA SER A 195 4.44 2.36 -6.68
C SER A 195 4.96 1.10 -5.99
N ARG A 196 4.13 0.50 -5.12
CA ARG A 196 4.50 -0.73 -4.42
C ARG A 196 4.63 -1.92 -5.39
N ILE A 197 3.67 -2.09 -6.28
CA ILE A 197 3.65 -3.18 -7.28
C ILE A 197 4.80 -2.99 -8.25
N TYR A 198 4.97 -1.79 -8.76
CA TYR A 198 6.05 -1.43 -9.67
C TYR A 198 7.44 -1.69 -9.07
N LYS A 199 7.68 -1.28 -7.81
CA LYS A 199 8.93 -1.56 -7.10
C LYS A 199 9.18 -3.06 -6.94
N LEU A 200 8.15 -3.84 -6.64
CA LEU A 200 8.26 -5.31 -6.53
C LEU A 200 8.60 -5.95 -7.88
N GLU A 201 7.96 -5.53 -8.96
CA GLU A 201 8.25 -6.01 -10.31
C GLU A 201 9.66 -5.62 -10.77
N GLN A 202 10.08 -4.40 -10.49
CA GLN A 202 11.43 -3.94 -10.81
C GLN A 202 12.49 -4.76 -10.04
N MET A 203 12.29 -4.94 -8.74
CA MET A 203 13.18 -5.79 -7.93
C MET A 203 13.23 -7.23 -8.46
N ARG A 204 12.12 -7.78 -8.95
CA ARG A 204 12.08 -9.12 -9.57
C ARG A 204 12.85 -9.16 -10.89
N LYS A 205 12.70 -8.15 -11.75
CA LYS A 205 13.44 -8.06 -13.03
C LYS A 205 14.94 -7.95 -12.76
N ASP A 206 15.34 -7.06 -11.85
CA ASP A 206 16.74 -6.86 -11.48
C ASP A 206 17.34 -8.13 -10.85
N PHE A 207 16.56 -8.84 -10.03
CA PHE A 207 16.99 -10.13 -9.47
C PHE A 207 17.30 -11.15 -10.57
N VAL A 208 16.40 -11.37 -11.53
CA VAL A 208 16.61 -12.33 -12.62
C VAL A 208 17.81 -11.94 -13.49
N ALA A 209 17.96 -10.66 -13.81
CA ALA A 209 19.08 -10.14 -14.57
C ALA A 209 20.41 -10.39 -13.83
N ASN A 210 20.47 -10.05 -12.54
CA ASN A 210 21.68 -10.22 -11.73
C ASN A 210 22.05 -11.70 -11.54
N VAL A 211 21.07 -12.59 -11.30
CA VAL A 211 21.32 -14.04 -11.26
C VAL A 211 21.95 -14.52 -12.57
N SER A 212 21.40 -14.10 -13.69
CA SER A 212 21.91 -14.49 -15.02
C SER A 212 23.33 -14.02 -15.23
N HIS A 213 23.68 -12.82 -14.83
CA HIS A 213 25.03 -12.28 -14.92
C HIS A 213 26.03 -12.98 -13.99
N GLU A 214 25.66 -13.20 -12.72
CA GLU A 214 26.52 -13.87 -11.73
C GLU A 214 26.74 -15.35 -12.04
N LEU A 215 25.85 -16.03 -12.75
CA LEU A 215 26.04 -17.38 -13.26
C LEU A 215 26.84 -17.43 -14.56
N ARG A 216 26.64 -16.49 -15.47
CA ARG A 216 27.33 -16.45 -16.77
C ARG A 216 28.85 -16.27 -16.63
N THR A 217 29.28 -15.40 -15.73
CA THR A 217 30.71 -15.08 -15.53
C THR A 217 31.54 -16.32 -15.17
N PRO A 218 31.23 -17.08 -14.09
CA PRO A 218 31.99 -18.29 -13.74
C PRO A 218 31.89 -19.36 -14.82
N LEU A 219 30.74 -19.52 -15.47
CA LEU A 219 30.57 -20.49 -16.56
C LEU A 219 31.45 -20.18 -17.75
N THR A 220 31.58 -18.88 -18.12
CA THR A 220 32.48 -18.46 -19.20
C THR A 220 33.95 -18.73 -18.87
N VAL A 221 34.35 -18.54 -17.60
CA VAL A 221 35.73 -18.85 -17.16
C VAL A 221 36.00 -20.37 -17.23
N ILE A 222 35.06 -21.18 -16.72
CA ILE A 222 35.19 -22.65 -16.80
C ILE A 222 35.30 -23.09 -18.26
N ARG A 223 34.40 -22.59 -19.13
CA ARG A 223 34.41 -22.92 -20.56
C ARG A 223 35.73 -22.51 -21.22
N GLY A 224 36.24 -21.32 -20.96
CA GLY A 224 37.51 -20.88 -21.55
C GLY A 224 38.70 -21.74 -21.14
N TYR A 225 38.74 -22.20 -19.88
CA TYR A 225 39.77 -23.16 -19.47
C TYR A 225 39.60 -24.52 -20.13
N LEU A 226 38.37 -25.03 -20.32
CA LEU A 226 38.10 -26.26 -21.01
C LEU A 226 38.49 -26.19 -22.48
N GLU A 227 38.15 -25.11 -23.19
CA GLU A 227 38.55 -24.88 -24.60
C GLU A 227 40.09 -24.82 -24.72
N MET A 228 40.77 -24.10 -23.81
CA MET A 228 42.24 -24.06 -23.79
C MET A 228 42.87 -25.42 -23.56
N LEU A 229 42.26 -26.28 -22.72
CA LEU A 229 42.74 -27.65 -22.48
C LEU A 229 42.48 -28.52 -23.70
N GLU A 230 41.36 -28.39 -24.40
CA GLU A 230 41.01 -29.16 -25.61
C GLU A 230 41.95 -28.88 -26.76
N ASP A 231 42.26 -27.60 -27.04
CA ASP A 231 43.15 -27.15 -28.11
C ASP A 231 44.60 -27.58 -27.91
N ASN A 232 45.04 -27.85 -26.68
CA ASN A 232 46.41 -28.14 -26.32
C ASN A 232 46.67 -29.54 -25.72
N ILE A 233 45.72 -30.47 -25.85
CA ILE A 233 45.81 -31.81 -25.24
C ILE A 233 47.20 -32.50 -25.37
N PRO A 234 47.91 -32.47 -26.50
CA PRO A 234 49.24 -33.11 -26.60
C PRO A 234 50.34 -32.46 -25.77
N LYS A 235 50.21 -31.14 -25.50
CA LYS A 235 51.20 -30.36 -24.75
C LYS A 235 50.82 -30.18 -23.26
N THR A 236 49.56 -30.30 -22.92
CA THR A 236 48.98 -29.98 -21.62
C THR A 236 49.38 -30.95 -20.50
N LEU A 237 49.69 -32.21 -20.85
CA LEU A 237 50.15 -33.24 -19.88
C LEU A 237 51.57 -32.91 -19.31
N GLN A 238 52.33 -32.04 -19.94
CA GLN A 238 53.64 -31.55 -19.47
C GLN A 238 53.60 -30.09 -19.02
N ASP A 239 52.45 -29.39 -19.10
CA ASP A 239 52.32 -27.97 -18.82
C ASP A 239 52.11 -27.73 -17.32
N GLN A 240 52.99 -26.90 -16.71
CA GLN A 240 52.93 -26.47 -15.29
C GLN A 240 51.63 -25.66 -14.97
N ASN A 241 50.87 -25.28 -16.00
CA ASN A 241 49.63 -24.50 -15.84
C ASN A 241 48.37 -25.35 -15.64
N LEU A 242 48.41 -26.65 -15.92
CA LEU A 242 47.26 -27.56 -15.78
C LEU A 242 46.69 -27.56 -14.33
N PRO A 243 47.50 -27.69 -13.25
CA PRO A 243 46.97 -27.63 -11.90
C PRO A 243 46.27 -26.32 -11.57
N LYS A 244 46.81 -25.20 -12.05
CA LYS A 244 46.19 -23.86 -11.88
C LYS A 244 44.84 -23.74 -12.60
N ALA A 245 44.75 -24.25 -13.84
CA ALA A 245 43.50 -24.24 -14.60
C ALA A 245 42.42 -25.07 -13.88
N ILE A 246 42.76 -26.29 -13.43
CA ILE A 246 41.86 -27.12 -12.66
C ILE A 246 41.42 -26.45 -11.36
N GLN A 247 42.36 -25.87 -10.63
CA GLN A 247 42.06 -25.15 -9.38
C GLN A 247 41.12 -23.98 -9.64
N GLN A 248 41.29 -23.19 -10.69
CA GLN A 248 40.41 -22.11 -11.06
C GLN A 248 39.01 -22.61 -11.44
N MET A 249 38.90 -23.66 -12.23
CA MET A 249 37.59 -24.25 -12.55
C MET A 249 36.87 -24.80 -11.31
N GLN A 250 37.58 -25.43 -10.40
CA GLN A 250 37.01 -25.90 -9.11
C GLN A 250 36.52 -24.72 -8.27
N GLN A 251 37.31 -23.66 -8.18
CA GLN A 251 36.92 -22.44 -7.44
C GLN A 251 35.65 -21.80 -8.05
N GLN A 252 35.54 -21.71 -9.36
CA GLN A 252 34.34 -21.17 -10.02
C GLN A 252 33.13 -22.11 -9.82
N SER A 253 33.31 -23.41 -9.88
CA SER A 253 32.24 -24.37 -9.58
C SER A 253 31.72 -24.27 -8.15
N LEU A 254 32.62 -24.12 -7.16
CA LEU A 254 32.27 -23.90 -5.76
C LEU A 254 31.50 -22.61 -5.58
N ARG A 255 31.95 -21.53 -6.23
CA ARG A 255 31.26 -20.23 -6.23
C ARG A 255 29.82 -20.34 -6.77
N MET A 256 29.61 -21.08 -7.87
CA MET A 256 28.29 -21.32 -8.42
C MET A 256 27.40 -22.10 -7.45
N THR A 257 27.95 -23.13 -6.81
CA THR A 257 27.21 -23.92 -5.80
C THR A 257 26.77 -23.05 -4.64
N THR A 258 27.65 -22.20 -4.12
CA THR A 258 27.31 -21.25 -3.05
C THR A 258 26.20 -20.30 -3.50
N LEU A 259 26.30 -19.73 -4.71
CA LEU A 259 25.27 -18.84 -5.25
C LEU A 259 23.90 -19.53 -5.35
N ILE A 260 23.86 -20.78 -5.85
CA ILE A 260 22.62 -21.54 -5.98
C ILE A 260 22.02 -21.84 -4.59
N ASN A 261 22.84 -22.18 -3.61
CA ASN A 261 22.39 -22.43 -2.24
C ASN A 261 21.83 -21.16 -1.60
N ASP A 262 22.50 -20.01 -1.77
CA ASP A 262 22.04 -18.71 -1.29
C ASP A 262 20.70 -18.32 -1.92
N LEU A 263 20.55 -18.50 -3.24
CA LEU A 263 19.31 -18.26 -3.98
C LEU A 263 18.16 -19.16 -3.49
N THR A 264 18.46 -20.45 -3.31
CA THR A 264 17.47 -21.42 -2.82
C THR A 264 17.03 -21.08 -1.39
N MET A 265 17.98 -20.69 -0.54
CA MET A 265 17.67 -20.27 0.83
C MET A 265 16.83 -19.00 0.83
N LEU A 266 17.21 -17.98 0.07
CA LEU A 266 16.46 -16.73 -0.03
C LEU A 266 15.04 -16.97 -0.54
N SER A 267 14.86 -17.78 -1.58
CA SER A 267 13.54 -18.19 -2.11
C SER A 267 12.68 -18.86 -1.03
N LYS A 268 13.25 -19.76 -0.24
CA LYS A 268 12.53 -20.42 0.88
C LYS A 268 12.15 -19.42 1.98
N LEU A 269 13.04 -18.49 2.30
CA LEU A 269 12.77 -17.44 3.30
C LEU A 269 11.64 -16.50 2.89
N GLU A 270 11.43 -16.29 1.58
CA GLU A 270 10.39 -15.42 1.04
C GLU A 270 9.03 -16.11 0.84
N THR A 271 9.03 -17.40 0.52
CA THR A 271 7.81 -18.14 0.19
C THR A 271 7.23 -18.94 1.34
N ASP A 272 8.06 -19.45 2.23
CA ASP A 272 7.58 -20.26 3.34
C ASP A 272 6.92 -19.40 4.43
N ALA A 273 5.70 -19.77 4.79
CA ALA A 273 5.03 -19.17 5.94
C ALA A 273 5.87 -19.37 7.22
N ILE A 274 5.78 -18.41 8.15
CA ILE A 274 6.55 -18.30 9.41
C ILE A 274 6.43 -19.56 10.33
N ASN A 275 5.67 -20.56 9.95
CA ASN A 275 5.26 -21.73 10.75
C ASN A 275 6.18 -22.97 10.68
N ARG A 276 7.51 -22.80 10.53
CA ARG A 276 8.40 -23.93 10.80
C ARG A 276 8.62 -24.05 12.30
N ALA A 277 8.76 -25.32 12.78
CA ALA A 277 9.08 -25.62 14.16
C ALA A 277 10.24 -24.75 14.64
N GLN A 278 9.95 -23.89 15.62
CA GLN A 278 10.94 -23.05 16.26
C GLN A 278 11.23 -23.66 17.62
N ASP A 279 12.49 -23.96 17.87
CA ASP A 279 12.97 -24.53 19.12
C ASP A 279 13.86 -23.51 19.85
N PHE A 280 14.10 -23.75 21.12
CA PHE A 280 15.07 -22.96 21.86
C PHE A 280 16.49 -23.41 21.53
N VAL A 281 17.21 -22.58 20.78
CA VAL A 281 18.60 -22.81 20.36
C VAL A 281 19.54 -22.26 21.41
N GLN A 282 20.52 -23.06 21.84
CA GLN A 282 21.60 -22.62 22.75
C GLN A 282 22.57 -21.72 21.98
N LEU A 283 22.50 -20.40 22.25
CA LEU A 283 23.22 -19.42 21.45
C LEU A 283 24.75 -19.52 21.63
N ASN A 284 25.21 -19.83 22.83
CA ASN A 284 26.65 -19.98 23.08
C ASN A 284 27.25 -21.14 22.25
N SER A 285 26.59 -22.33 22.26
CA SER A 285 27.05 -23.49 21.50
C SER A 285 27.00 -23.27 19.99
N LEU A 286 25.97 -22.60 19.52
CA LEU A 286 25.86 -22.23 18.12
C LEU A 286 26.99 -21.30 17.68
N LEU A 287 27.28 -20.26 18.48
CA LEU A 287 28.36 -19.32 18.19
C LEU A 287 29.74 -19.97 18.29
N GLU A 288 29.97 -20.91 19.23
CA GLU A 288 31.23 -21.66 19.33
C GLU A 288 31.49 -22.46 18.04
N ILE A 289 30.48 -23.19 17.53
CA ILE A 289 30.58 -23.93 16.26
C ILE A 289 30.95 -22.98 15.12
N ILE A 290 30.24 -21.87 14.97
CA ILE A 290 30.47 -20.88 13.88
C ILE A 290 31.87 -20.24 14.02
N CYS A 291 32.34 -19.99 15.23
CA CYS A 291 33.69 -19.47 15.47
C CYS A 291 34.77 -20.48 15.04
N ASP A 292 34.55 -21.79 15.29
CA ASP A 292 35.47 -22.81 14.87
C ASP A 292 35.52 -22.96 13.34
N GLU A 293 34.36 -22.92 12.68
CA GLU A 293 34.28 -22.86 11.22
C GLU A 293 35.01 -21.63 10.66
N ALA A 294 34.82 -20.46 11.27
CA ALA A 294 35.48 -19.24 10.86
C ALA A 294 37.00 -19.25 11.05
N ARG A 295 37.50 -19.88 12.15
CA ARG A 295 38.94 -20.12 12.34
C ARG A 295 39.51 -21.01 11.25
N ALA A 296 38.83 -22.10 10.93
CA ALA A 296 39.23 -23.00 9.83
C ALA A 296 39.32 -22.28 8.50
N ILE A 297 38.32 -21.45 8.18
CA ILE A 297 38.28 -20.64 6.93
C ILE A 297 39.39 -19.61 6.90
N SER A 298 39.68 -19.01 8.04
CA SER A 298 40.74 -17.99 8.23
C SER A 298 42.15 -18.60 8.18
N GLY A 299 42.31 -19.90 8.37
CA GLY A 299 43.59 -20.57 8.56
C GLY A 299 44.33 -19.98 9.79
N ASP A 300 43.60 -19.73 10.86
CA ASP A 300 44.03 -19.13 12.12
C ASP A 300 44.72 -17.75 12.02
N LYS A 301 44.50 -17.06 10.90
CA LYS A 301 45.09 -15.74 10.68
C LYS A 301 44.38 -14.61 11.44
N HIS A 302 43.16 -14.84 11.94
CA HIS A 302 42.41 -13.86 12.71
C HIS A 302 42.08 -14.40 14.12
N PRO A 303 42.49 -13.72 15.19
CA PRO A 303 42.00 -14.02 16.52
C PRO A 303 40.47 -13.75 16.59
N ILE A 304 39.70 -14.76 17.03
CA ILE A 304 38.25 -14.63 17.21
C ILE A 304 37.94 -14.71 18.68
N ALA A 305 37.46 -13.61 19.26
CA ALA A 305 37.07 -13.48 20.65
C ALA A 305 35.54 -13.58 20.79
N LEU A 306 35.05 -14.61 21.50
CA LEU A 306 33.63 -14.80 21.79
C LEU A 306 33.37 -14.48 23.27
N THR A 307 32.41 -13.59 23.52
CA THR A 307 31.86 -13.28 24.84
C THR A 307 30.36 -13.51 24.83
N CYS A 308 29.93 -14.66 25.37
CA CYS A 308 28.52 -15.04 25.46
C CYS A 308 28.27 -15.80 26.76
N ALA A 309 27.19 -15.47 27.47
CA ALA A 309 26.77 -16.25 28.63
C ALA A 309 26.22 -17.61 28.20
N LYS A 310 26.58 -18.67 28.93
CA LYS A 310 26.20 -20.07 28.56
C LYS A 310 24.72 -20.41 28.68
N ASN A 311 23.96 -19.58 29.37
CA ASN A 311 22.55 -19.83 29.69
C ASN A 311 21.55 -19.11 28.77
N ILE A 312 22.01 -18.53 27.67
CA ILE A 312 21.13 -17.79 26.75
C ILE A 312 20.60 -18.76 25.67
N GLN A 313 19.28 -18.84 25.59
CA GLN A 313 18.55 -19.56 24.54
C GLN A 313 17.73 -18.61 23.69
N LEU A 314 17.75 -18.80 22.38
CA LEU A 314 17.00 -18.01 21.41
C LEU A 314 15.95 -18.88 20.72
N LEU A 315 14.68 -18.49 20.77
CA LEU A 315 13.59 -19.17 20.06
C LEU A 315 13.72 -18.93 18.56
N GLY A 316 14.04 -19.99 17.80
CA GLY A 316 14.23 -19.87 16.36
C GLY A 316 14.51 -21.18 15.67
N ASN A 317 14.83 -21.08 14.38
CA ASN A 317 15.28 -22.24 13.60
C ASN A 317 16.82 -22.26 13.61
N ASP A 318 17.41 -23.34 14.11
CA ASP A 318 18.85 -23.51 14.26
C ASP A 318 19.61 -23.26 12.94
N ARG A 319 19.18 -23.84 11.83
CA ARG A 319 19.81 -23.68 10.52
C ARG A 319 19.75 -22.26 9.99
N GLU A 320 18.63 -21.56 10.22
CA GLU A 320 18.47 -20.18 9.79
C GLU A 320 19.38 -19.27 10.63
N LEU A 321 19.39 -19.45 11.97
CA LEU A 321 20.26 -18.69 12.87
C LEU A 321 21.73 -18.93 12.58
N HIS A 322 22.14 -20.21 12.38
CA HIS A 322 23.49 -20.56 11.97
C HIS A 322 23.89 -19.82 10.68
N SER A 323 23.03 -19.87 9.65
CA SER A 323 23.31 -19.20 8.37
C SER A 323 23.45 -17.67 8.52
N ALA A 324 22.61 -17.04 9.34
CA ALA A 324 22.68 -15.59 9.53
C ALA A 324 23.98 -15.18 10.25
N LEU A 325 24.30 -15.86 11.35
CA LEU A 325 25.49 -15.54 12.15
C LEU A 325 26.79 -15.90 11.42
N SER A 326 26.81 -17.06 10.75
CA SER A 326 27.95 -17.48 9.92
C SER A 326 28.23 -16.50 8.78
N ASN A 327 27.20 -15.98 8.10
CA ASN A 327 27.37 -14.94 7.07
C ASN A 327 28.02 -13.67 7.62
N LEU A 328 27.66 -13.23 8.83
CA LEU A 328 28.25 -12.04 9.43
C LEU A 328 29.70 -12.28 9.87
N ILE A 329 29.97 -13.41 10.52
CA ILE A 329 31.31 -13.75 11.04
C ILE A 329 32.30 -14.00 9.90
N THR A 330 31.86 -14.71 8.84
CA THR A 330 32.70 -14.93 7.64
C THR A 330 32.94 -13.62 6.88
N ASN A 331 31.99 -12.70 6.85
CA ASN A 331 32.24 -11.35 6.31
C ASN A 331 33.29 -10.60 7.13
N ALA A 332 33.24 -10.66 8.46
CA ALA A 332 34.22 -10.05 9.31
C ALA A 332 35.63 -10.62 9.05
N VAL A 333 35.79 -11.94 8.93
CA VAL A 333 37.07 -12.59 8.54
C VAL A 333 37.54 -12.09 7.17
N LYS A 334 36.66 -12.02 6.21
CA LYS A 334 36.96 -11.73 4.82
C LYS A 334 37.41 -10.29 4.56
N TYR A 335 36.85 -9.34 5.30
CA TYR A 335 37.11 -7.92 5.12
C TYR A 335 38.09 -7.32 6.13
N SER A 336 38.53 -8.10 7.12
CA SER A 336 39.60 -7.71 8.06
C SER A 336 40.99 -8.03 7.51
N PRO A 337 41.99 -7.18 7.74
CA PRO A 337 43.38 -7.52 7.50
C PRO A 337 43.84 -8.66 8.41
N GLU A 338 44.80 -9.47 7.92
CA GLU A 338 45.43 -10.53 8.73
C GLU A 338 45.98 -10.00 10.08
N GLY A 339 45.80 -10.78 11.14
CA GLY A 339 46.24 -10.46 12.50
C GLY A 339 45.28 -9.56 13.28
N LYS A 340 44.20 -9.06 12.67
CA LYS A 340 43.19 -8.24 13.38
C LYS A 340 42.18 -9.12 14.08
N THR A 341 41.78 -8.70 15.29
CA THR A 341 40.79 -9.44 16.11
C THR A 341 39.39 -9.19 15.65
N ILE A 342 38.58 -10.27 15.57
CA ILE A 342 37.13 -10.23 15.37
C ILE A 342 36.50 -10.46 16.75
N GLU A 343 35.68 -9.51 17.20
CA GLU A 343 35.02 -9.58 18.51
C GLU A 343 33.55 -9.94 18.31
N ILE A 344 33.07 -11.01 18.95
CA ILE A 344 31.67 -11.45 18.97
C ILE A 344 31.20 -11.31 20.42
N LYS A 345 30.19 -10.46 20.63
CA LYS A 345 29.65 -10.18 21.95
C LYS A 345 28.16 -10.38 22.00
N VAL A 346 27.68 -11.12 22.98
CA VAL A 346 26.27 -11.26 23.31
C VAL A 346 25.95 -10.55 24.60
N SER A 347 24.99 -9.64 24.58
CA SER A 347 24.59 -8.84 25.74
C SER A 347 23.10 -8.47 25.65
N ASP A 348 22.51 -8.14 26.79
CA ASP A 348 21.19 -7.53 26.83
C ASP A 348 21.31 -6.01 26.78
N ASN A 349 20.47 -5.36 26.03
CA ASN A 349 20.37 -3.90 25.99
C ASN A 349 19.43 -3.37 27.08
N LEU A 350 19.43 -2.03 27.30
CA LEU A 350 18.58 -1.34 28.27
C LEU A 350 17.05 -1.59 28.08
N ALA A 351 16.62 -2.09 26.93
CA ALA A 351 15.23 -2.44 26.60
C ALA A 351 14.99 -3.97 26.70
N HIS A 352 15.84 -4.71 27.39
CA HIS A 352 15.78 -6.17 27.53
C HIS A 352 15.81 -6.96 26.21
N ASN A 353 16.23 -6.35 25.11
CA ASN A 353 16.45 -7.08 23.85
C ASN A 353 17.84 -7.73 23.87
N LEU A 354 17.92 -8.93 23.30
CA LEU A 354 19.20 -9.60 23.10
C LEU A 354 19.93 -8.98 21.92
N LEU A 355 21.20 -8.64 22.13
CA LEU A 355 22.09 -8.03 21.17
C LEU A 355 23.24 -9.00 20.87
N VAL A 356 23.40 -9.40 19.62
CA VAL A 356 24.56 -10.17 19.13
C VAL A 356 25.37 -9.24 18.24
N GLU A 357 26.50 -8.80 18.69
CA GLU A 357 27.39 -7.88 17.98
C GLU A 357 28.59 -8.63 17.40
N ILE A 358 28.85 -8.44 16.15
CA ILE A 358 30.02 -8.89 15.42
C ILE A 358 30.81 -7.65 15.00
N LYS A 359 31.97 -7.43 15.59
CA LYS A 359 32.82 -6.27 15.34
C LYS A 359 34.08 -6.70 14.65
N ASP A 360 34.39 -6.08 13.54
CA ASP A 360 35.60 -6.24 12.77
C ASP A 360 36.46 -4.98 12.79
N GLN A 361 37.75 -5.14 12.48
CA GLN A 361 38.72 -4.06 12.27
C GLN A 361 39.13 -3.97 10.79
N GLY A 362 38.16 -4.16 9.91
CA GLY A 362 38.34 -4.18 8.47
C GLY A 362 38.41 -2.80 7.82
N ILE A 363 38.24 -2.79 6.53
CA ILE A 363 38.30 -1.56 5.70
C ILE A 363 37.19 -0.53 6.02
N GLY A 364 36.16 -0.94 6.75
CA GLY A 364 34.99 -0.10 6.99
C GLY A 364 34.17 0.15 5.74
N ILE A 365 33.02 0.85 5.92
CA ILE A 365 32.00 1.09 4.89
C ILE A 365 31.61 2.56 4.94
N GLU A 366 31.52 3.22 3.80
CA GLU A 366 31.02 4.59 3.69
C GLU A 366 29.53 4.67 4.02
N GLN A 367 29.11 5.76 4.66
CA GLN A 367 27.74 5.96 5.14
C GLN A 367 26.67 5.82 4.03
N GLN A 368 26.97 6.28 2.83
CA GLN A 368 26.06 6.20 1.68
C GLN A 368 25.72 4.76 1.25
N HIS A 369 26.56 3.79 1.57
CA HIS A 369 26.35 2.38 1.21
C HIS A 369 25.61 1.58 2.29
N ILE A 370 25.59 2.04 3.56
CA ILE A 370 25.06 1.26 4.69
C ILE A 370 23.59 0.86 4.49
N SER A 371 22.75 1.77 4.03
CA SER A 371 21.33 1.51 3.79
C SER A 371 21.08 0.46 2.73
N ARG A 372 22.01 0.32 1.78
CA ARG A 372 21.89 -0.54 0.60
C ARG A 372 22.54 -1.92 0.78
N LEU A 373 23.36 -2.12 1.81
CA LEU A 373 24.09 -3.36 2.04
C LEU A 373 23.20 -4.62 2.13
N THR A 374 21.95 -4.45 2.51
CA THR A 374 20.97 -5.54 2.61
C THR A 374 20.15 -5.72 1.33
N GLU A 375 20.40 -4.95 0.27
CA GLU A 375 19.84 -5.18 -1.05
C GLU A 375 20.49 -6.41 -1.69
N ARG A 376 19.72 -7.15 -2.50
CA ARG A 376 20.21 -8.36 -3.18
C ARG A 376 21.27 -7.99 -4.22
N PHE A 377 22.37 -8.72 -4.25
CA PHE A 377 23.52 -8.51 -5.15
C PHE A 377 24.25 -7.18 -4.97
N TYR A 378 23.87 -6.38 -3.95
CA TYR A 378 24.55 -5.12 -3.71
C TYR A 378 25.95 -5.35 -3.16
N ARG A 379 26.93 -4.60 -3.71
CA ARG A 379 28.35 -4.65 -3.35
C ARG A 379 28.94 -3.26 -3.46
N VAL A 380 29.75 -2.84 -2.50
CA VAL A 380 30.41 -1.53 -2.50
C VAL A 380 31.45 -1.45 -3.62
N ASP A 381 32.18 -2.55 -3.87
CA ASP A 381 33.27 -2.60 -4.86
C ASP A 381 33.19 -3.90 -5.69
N SER A 382 32.84 -3.81 -6.97
CA SER A 382 32.74 -4.98 -7.86
C SER A 382 34.10 -5.58 -8.24
N SER A 383 35.17 -4.77 -8.28
CA SER A 383 36.51 -5.20 -8.72
C SER A 383 37.28 -6.02 -7.67
N ARG A 384 37.28 -5.58 -6.41
CA ARG A 384 37.90 -6.33 -5.28
C ARG A 384 37.15 -7.62 -4.95
N SER A 385 35.91 -7.66 -5.27
CA SER A 385 35.00 -8.75 -4.90
C SER A 385 35.11 -9.97 -5.81
N ILE A 386 35.74 -9.88 -6.97
CA ILE A 386 36.11 -11.03 -7.80
C ILE A 386 37.12 -11.90 -7.05
N GLN A 387 38.06 -11.31 -6.33
CA GLN A 387 39.08 -12.02 -5.54
C GLN A 387 38.49 -12.63 -4.24
N THR A 388 37.49 -11.97 -3.65
CA THR A 388 36.92 -12.38 -2.37
C THR A 388 35.69 -13.30 -2.50
N GLY A 389 35.17 -13.58 -3.73
CA GLY A 389 34.15 -14.58 -4.01
C GLY A 389 32.74 -14.36 -3.40
N GLY A 390 32.38 -13.13 -3.00
CA GLY A 390 31.07 -12.86 -2.38
C GLY A 390 29.94 -12.82 -3.42
N THR A 391 28.79 -13.41 -3.07
CA THR A 391 27.56 -13.45 -3.92
C THR A 391 26.75 -12.15 -3.88
N GLY A 392 26.94 -11.32 -2.84
CA GLY A 392 26.10 -10.13 -2.58
C GLY A 392 24.70 -10.50 -2.03
N LEU A 393 24.47 -11.78 -1.67
CA LEU A 393 23.20 -12.27 -1.12
C LEU A 393 23.27 -12.45 0.41
N GLY A 394 24.44 -12.63 0.99
CA GLY A 394 24.59 -12.99 2.40
C GLY A 394 23.90 -12.00 3.36
N LEU A 395 24.06 -10.67 3.22
CA LEU A 395 23.40 -9.69 4.08
C LEU A 395 21.88 -9.59 3.81
N ALA A 396 21.43 -9.84 2.60
CA ALA A 396 20.00 -9.97 2.31
C ALA A 396 19.41 -11.20 3.03
N ILE A 397 20.10 -12.35 3.02
CA ILE A 397 19.71 -13.55 3.77
C ILE A 397 19.66 -13.25 5.27
N VAL A 398 20.70 -12.61 5.84
CA VAL A 398 20.71 -12.17 7.25
C VAL A 398 19.48 -11.35 7.60
N LYS A 399 19.16 -10.33 6.80
CA LYS A 399 17.98 -9.48 7.00
C LYS A 399 16.70 -10.28 7.01
N HIS A 400 16.48 -11.17 6.02
CA HIS A 400 15.27 -11.99 5.95
C HIS A 400 15.15 -12.96 7.13
N ILE A 401 16.25 -13.58 7.55
CA ILE A 401 16.28 -14.46 8.73
C ILE A 401 15.91 -13.67 9.99
N LEU A 402 16.53 -12.51 10.21
CA LEU A 402 16.22 -11.69 11.37
C LEU A 402 14.76 -11.25 11.40
N LEU A 403 14.19 -10.82 10.26
CA LEU A 403 12.77 -10.47 10.16
C LEU A 403 11.85 -11.63 10.53
N ARG A 404 12.18 -12.87 10.13
CA ARG A 404 11.42 -14.08 10.50
C ARG A 404 11.49 -14.41 11.99
N HIS A 405 12.55 -13.95 12.65
CA HIS A 405 12.77 -14.08 14.09
C HIS A 405 12.38 -12.81 14.87
N ASP A 406 11.52 -11.94 14.31
CA ASP A 406 11.13 -10.63 14.90
C ASP A 406 12.32 -9.72 15.22
N GLY A 407 13.49 -10.03 14.69
CA GLY A 407 14.74 -9.30 14.91
C GLY A 407 15.01 -8.24 13.86
N ARG A 408 16.06 -7.47 14.07
CA ARG A 408 16.54 -6.46 13.12
C ARG A 408 18.06 -6.43 13.08
N LEU A 409 18.59 -6.06 11.90
CA LEU A 409 20.02 -5.79 11.71
C LEU A 409 20.30 -4.29 11.86
N GLN A 410 21.28 -3.95 12.65
CA GLN A 410 21.84 -2.61 12.74
C GLN A 410 23.31 -2.65 12.34
N ILE A 411 23.76 -1.69 11.54
CA ILE A 411 25.12 -1.63 11.01
C ILE A 411 25.72 -0.27 11.39
N GLN A 412 26.88 -0.31 12.01
CA GLN A 412 27.69 0.87 12.31
C GLN A 412 29.07 0.65 11.69
N SER A 413 29.53 1.59 10.89
CA SER A 413 30.83 1.47 10.22
C SER A 413 31.48 2.82 10.01
N THR A 414 32.76 2.85 10.03
CA THR A 414 33.60 4.01 9.70
C THR A 414 34.73 3.55 8.79
N LEU A 415 34.85 4.22 7.65
CA LEU A 415 35.85 3.89 6.64
C LEU A 415 37.27 3.91 7.27
N GLY A 416 38.05 2.83 7.11
CA GLY A 416 39.37 2.66 7.65
C GLY A 416 39.44 2.18 9.10
N LEU A 417 38.31 2.11 9.83
CA LEU A 417 38.28 1.71 11.25
C LEU A 417 37.59 0.36 11.50
N GLY A 418 36.77 -0.11 10.54
CA GLY A 418 36.04 -1.36 10.65
C GLY A 418 34.55 -1.17 10.78
N SER A 419 33.84 -2.28 11.04
CA SER A 419 32.38 -2.32 11.10
C SER A 419 31.90 -3.10 12.32
N THR A 420 30.69 -2.76 12.78
CA THR A 420 29.95 -3.51 13.79
C THR A 420 28.58 -3.87 13.24
N PHE A 421 28.31 -5.15 13.13
CA PHE A 421 27.01 -5.70 12.74
C PHE A 421 26.31 -6.21 13.99
N SER A 422 25.13 -5.66 14.28
CA SER A 422 24.36 -5.96 15.49
C SER A 422 23.03 -6.61 15.11
N CYS A 423 22.85 -7.87 15.51
CA CYS A 423 21.55 -8.57 15.43
C CYS A 423 20.79 -8.33 16.72
N ILE A 424 19.61 -7.74 16.63
CA ILE A 424 18.78 -7.37 17.78
C ILE A 424 17.55 -8.25 17.78
N PHE A 425 17.36 -9.04 18.85
CA PHE A 425 16.19 -9.92 19.02
C PHE A 425 15.33 -9.44 20.20
N PRO A 426 14.01 -9.45 20.10
CA PRO A 426 13.12 -9.00 21.18
C PRO A 426 13.14 -9.99 22.36
N GLU A 427 12.94 -9.49 23.58
CA GLU A 427 12.89 -10.25 24.84
C GLU A 427 11.98 -11.50 24.75
N LYS A 428 10.82 -11.38 24.10
CA LYS A 428 9.86 -12.49 23.94
C LYS A 428 10.44 -13.74 23.26
N ARG A 429 11.58 -13.62 22.57
CA ARG A 429 12.29 -14.74 21.91
C ARG A 429 13.46 -15.26 22.70
N VAL A 430 13.78 -14.65 23.82
CA VAL A 430 14.95 -14.97 24.61
C VAL A 430 14.52 -15.70 25.89
N ARG A 431 15.24 -16.75 26.25
CA ARG A 431 15.11 -17.43 27.54
C ARG A 431 16.50 -17.52 28.15
N HIS A 432 16.59 -17.11 29.42
CA HIS A 432 17.73 -17.40 30.25
C HIS A 432 17.46 -18.70 31.00
N SER A 433 18.19 -19.77 30.69
CA SER A 433 18.07 -20.99 31.50
C SER A 433 18.71 -20.73 32.84
N ASP A 434 17.91 -20.65 33.91
CA ASP A 434 18.46 -20.67 35.23
C ASP A 434 19.32 -21.92 35.38
N THR A 435 20.58 -21.71 35.71
CA THR A 435 21.45 -22.81 36.20
C THR A 435 20.66 -23.42 37.36
N LEU A 436 20.08 -24.61 37.18
CA LEU A 436 19.62 -25.42 38.29
C LEU A 436 20.87 -25.60 39.18
N THR A 437 21.03 -24.70 40.16
CA THR A 437 21.85 -24.98 41.32
C THR A 437 21.31 -26.24 41.93
N GLY A 438 22.03 -27.35 41.71
CA GLY A 438 21.78 -28.60 42.37
C GLY A 438 21.76 -28.35 43.84
N GLY A 439 20.59 -28.43 44.43
CA GLY A 439 20.39 -28.58 45.85
C GLY A 439 20.23 -30.06 46.14
N HIS A 440 21.09 -30.54 46.99
CA HIS A 440 21.15 -31.89 47.56
C HIS A 440 19.81 -32.41 48.01
#